data_9986d8ec683ffe9cf718b8dab5029500
#
_entry.id   9986d8ec683ffe9cf718b8dab5029500
#
_cell.length_a   1.000
_cell.length_b   1.000
_cell.length_c   1.000
_cell.angle_alpha   90.00
_cell.angle_beta   90.00
_cell.angle_gamma   90.00
#
_symmetry.space_group_name_H-M   'P 1'
#
loop_
_entity.id
_entity.type
_entity.pdbx_description
1 polymer ?
#
loop_
_entity_poly.entity_id
_entity_poly.type
_entity_poly.pdbx_seq_one_letter_code
_entity_poly.pdbx_strand_id
1 'polypeptide(L)'
;MRILIVTSRMAEPLINEVVKEIKESFHNKDLMIDVVASKVPVAALMTTKDLDDLMDGLRDRLKLYDAVLVPGLLIGDIEIVCKKYDLRRCYKGSKYAGDLHKVIEALLNGVELSTREPADNILLRDEEDVSRRFFEERSLEAFYIKNLKIPKRSPPLLLAHEIVIKGDLDKDLKMFNKLYDKRYIDIIVVGTEVGSDRPEYIRKIFREIIKMTDKPLAIDSLNIKEIETAVSEEASLVMNLSRSFENWIDRLNMINSDLAYIVVPENIGGGTAIERAEACVKEYDYFYGKGLRKIILDPVIPPPLFGSIEALYSISLIKRRLENVPTLLGASNIYELIDADPVGIITFLTAMAIETGASLMLLTEESWKSKGSFDYASRSVELVHRAVKKRSPPIDVGVDVFVAKSKRGSAHINIPYENIQEIFQKIPPKRIDREKFFVVQPNYDEDLIEVYIFIKDDMKAKYLLKGRDPRSLGRKALQLAEIDDPEHAFYLGFEIARAYEALKTYKYYEQD
;
A
#
# COMPACT_ATOMS: atom_id res chain seq x y z
N MET A 1 1.53 35.57 -5.59
CA MET A 1 1.03 34.59 -6.59
C MET A 1 -0.48 34.63 -6.61
N ARG A 2 -1.06 34.71 -7.79
CA ARG A 2 -2.52 34.73 -7.95
C ARG A 2 -3.01 33.47 -8.65
N ILE A 3 -3.88 32.71 -7.97
CA ILE A 3 -4.37 31.41 -8.42
C ILE A 3 -5.87 31.48 -8.70
N LEU A 4 -6.28 30.98 -9.85
CA LEU A 4 -7.69 30.76 -10.18
C LEU A 4 -8.02 29.28 -9.91
N ILE A 5 -9.03 29.03 -9.08
CA ILE A 5 -9.58 27.70 -8.86
C ILE A 5 -10.92 27.59 -9.58
N VAL A 6 -11.00 26.68 -10.52
CA VAL A 6 -12.23 26.31 -11.20
C VAL A 6 -12.91 25.18 -10.41
N THR A 7 -14.21 25.28 -10.24
CA THR A 7 -15.00 24.26 -9.56
C THR A 7 -16.38 24.09 -10.20
N SER A 8 -17.20 23.20 -9.67
CA SER A 8 -18.61 23.04 -10.04
C SER A 8 -19.51 23.87 -9.11
N ARG A 9 -20.73 24.14 -9.58
CA ARG A 9 -21.68 24.96 -8.82
C ARG A 9 -21.97 24.41 -7.41
N MET A 10 -22.13 23.09 -7.26
CA MET A 10 -22.42 22.48 -5.95
C MET A 10 -21.20 22.39 -5.04
N ALA A 11 -19.99 22.34 -5.59
CA ALA A 11 -18.77 22.29 -4.80
C ALA A 11 -18.22 23.67 -4.43
N GLU A 12 -18.71 24.74 -5.02
CA GLU A 12 -18.24 26.11 -4.78
C GLU A 12 -18.25 26.54 -3.31
N PRO A 13 -19.32 26.28 -2.51
CA PRO A 13 -19.33 26.63 -1.09
C PRO A 13 -18.21 25.93 -0.31
N LEU A 14 -18.03 24.62 -0.56
CA LEU A 14 -16.99 23.81 0.08
C LEU A 14 -15.59 24.30 -0.30
N ILE A 15 -15.36 24.58 -1.58
CA ILE A 15 -14.06 25.09 -2.05
C ILE A 15 -13.77 26.48 -1.45
N ASN A 16 -14.76 27.34 -1.32
CA ASN A 16 -14.59 28.65 -0.67
C ASN A 16 -14.22 28.52 0.81
N GLU A 17 -14.79 27.57 1.53
CA GLU A 17 -14.44 27.26 2.93
C GLU A 17 -12.99 26.79 3.04
N VAL A 18 -12.59 25.81 2.21
CA VAL A 18 -11.21 25.31 2.17
C VAL A 18 -10.22 26.42 1.79
N VAL A 19 -10.57 27.28 0.84
CA VAL A 19 -9.72 28.44 0.45
C VAL A 19 -9.57 29.43 1.60
N LYS A 20 -10.59 29.62 2.42
CA LYS A 20 -10.50 30.46 3.63
C LYS A 20 -9.51 29.87 4.63
N GLU A 21 -9.61 28.57 4.93
CA GLU A 21 -8.66 27.85 5.81
C GLU A 21 -7.22 27.94 5.27
N ILE A 22 -7.04 27.81 3.95
CA ILE A 22 -5.73 27.94 3.30
C ILE A 22 -5.16 29.33 3.51
N LYS A 23 -5.94 30.39 3.29
CA LYS A 23 -5.49 31.77 3.50
C LYS A 23 -5.12 32.06 4.96
N GLU A 24 -5.78 31.44 5.91
CA GLU A 24 -5.47 31.56 7.33
C GLU A 24 -4.19 30.80 7.72
N SER A 25 -3.93 29.63 7.11
CA SER A 25 -2.75 28.79 7.40
C SER A 25 -1.48 29.27 6.73
N PHE A 26 -1.57 29.80 5.51
CA PHE A 26 -0.43 30.38 4.81
C PHE A 26 -0.31 31.87 5.18
N HIS A 27 0.61 32.20 6.07
CA HIS A 27 0.91 33.58 6.50
C HIS A 27 1.53 34.44 5.37
N ASN A 28 1.44 34.02 4.13
CA ASN A 28 1.97 34.71 2.96
C ASN A 28 0.96 35.74 2.47
N LYS A 29 1.20 37.03 2.75
CA LYS A 29 0.35 38.16 2.36
C LYS A 29 0.17 38.33 0.84
N ASP A 30 1.02 37.70 0.03
CA ASP A 30 1.03 37.80 -1.42
C ASP A 30 0.25 36.69 -2.16
N LEU A 31 -0.39 35.77 -1.42
CA LEU A 31 -1.19 34.69 -2.00
C LEU A 31 -2.64 35.15 -2.18
N MET A 32 -3.06 35.33 -3.46
CA MET A 32 -4.44 35.58 -3.84
C MET A 32 -5.07 34.37 -4.50
N ILE A 33 -6.23 33.97 -4.05
CA ILE A 33 -6.96 32.82 -4.59
C ILE A 33 -8.38 33.27 -4.91
N ASP A 34 -8.75 33.17 -6.19
CA ASP A 34 -10.10 33.40 -6.68
C ASP A 34 -10.74 32.04 -7.02
N VAL A 35 -12.01 31.87 -6.71
CA VAL A 35 -12.81 30.69 -7.04
C VAL A 35 -13.87 31.04 -8.05
N VAL A 36 -14.01 30.21 -9.09
CA VAL A 36 -15.06 30.39 -10.11
C VAL A 36 -15.74 29.05 -10.37
N ALA A 37 -17.06 29.06 -10.28
CA ALA A 37 -17.87 27.87 -10.54
C ALA A 37 -18.34 27.83 -12.01
N SER A 38 -18.24 26.64 -12.61
CA SER A 38 -18.88 26.35 -13.89
C SER A 38 -20.39 26.12 -13.69
N LYS A 39 -21.13 26.13 -14.79
CA LYS A 39 -22.58 25.84 -14.80
C LYS A 39 -22.87 24.35 -14.48
N VAL A 40 -21.86 23.47 -14.58
CA VAL A 40 -22.00 22.04 -14.32
C VAL A 40 -22.24 21.82 -12.81
N PRO A 41 -23.25 21.02 -12.42
CA PRO A 41 -23.57 20.82 -11.01
C PRO A 41 -22.42 20.14 -10.23
N VAL A 42 -21.82 19.09 -10.79
CA VAL A 42 -20.84 18.22 -10.11
C VAL A 42 -19.51 18.22 -10.85
N ALA A 43 -18.41 18.42 -10.14
CA ALA A 43 -17.06 18.54 -10.71
C ALA A 43 -16.63 17.31 -11.53
N ALA A 44 -16.99 16.10 -11.08
CA ALA A 44 -16.67 14.86 -11.79
C ALA A 44 -17.42 14.66 -13.13
N LEU A 45 -18.43 15.50 -13.41
CA LEU A 45 -19.16 15.51 -14.67
C LEU A 45 -18.64 16.57 -15.64
N MET A 46 -17.73 17.43 -15.20
CA MET A 46 -17.14 18.46 -16.06
C MET A 46 -16.26 17.82 -17.14
N THR A 47 -16.39 18.33 -18.34
CA THR A 47 -15.58 17.95 -19.51
C THR A 47 -14.67 19.11 -19.92
N THR A 48 -13.73 18.84 -20.83
CA THR A 48 -12.89 19.88 -21.45
C THR A 48 -13.70 20.95 -22.18
N LYS A 49 -14.88 20.60 -22.71
CA LYS A 49 -15.79 21.55 -23.34
C LYS A 49 -16.40 22.53 -22.32
N ASP A 50 -16.84 22.01 -21.16
CA ASP A 50 -17.38 22.87 -20.10
C ASP A 50 -16.31 23.82 -19.55
N LEU A 51 -15.06 23.35 -19.51
CA LEU A 51 -13.91 24.19 -19.16
C LEU A 51 -13.66 25.27 -20.21
N ASP A 52 -13.69 24.92 -21.48
CA ASP A 52 -13.50 25.85 -22.59
C ASP A 52 -14.55 26.96 -22.59
N ASP A 53 -15.83 26.61 -22.45
CA ASP A 53 -16.95 27.57 -22.36
C ASP A 53 -16.78 28.53 -21.16
N LEU A 54 -16.30 28.01 -20.00
CA LEU A 54 -16.04 28.86 -18.82
C LEU A 54 -14.86 29.78 -19.05
N MET A 55 -13.76 29.31 -19.63
CA MET A 55 -12.57 30.11 -19.91
C MET A 55 -12.82 31.20 -20.94
N ASP A 56 -13.69 30.95 -21.91
CA ASP A 56 -14.10 31.97 -22.89
C ASP A 56 -14.78 33.16 -22.20
N GLY A 57 -15.66 32.89 -21.24
CA GLY A 57 -16.30 33.93 -20.42
C GLY A 57 -15.36 34.70 -19.49
N LEU A 58 -14.17 34.17 -19.24
CA LEU A 58 -13.16 34.78 -18.37
C LEU A 58 -11.95 35.34 -19.11
N ARG A 59 -11.94 35.32 -20.45
CA ARG A 59 -10.79 35.58 -21.32
C ARG A 59 -9.96 36.81 -20.92
N ASP A 60 -10.58 37.93 -20.64
CA ASP A 60 -9.89 39.17 -20.28
C ASP A 60 -9.23 39.12 -18.90
N ARG A 61 -9.74 38.25 -17.99
CA ARG A 61 -9.26 38.10 -16.62
C ARG A 61 -8.18 37.03 -16.48
N LEU A 62 -8.09 36.08 -17.40
CA LEU A 62 -7.17 34.94 -17.30
C LEU A 62 -5.70 35.37 -17.19
N LYS A 63 -5.32 36.47 -17.86
CA LYS A 63 -3.96 37.04 -17.80
C LYS A 63 -3.55 37.56 -16.42
N LEU A 64 -4.49 37.71 -15.49
CA LEU A 64 -4.23 38.15 -14.12
C LEU A 64 -3.74 37.02 -13.19
N TYR A 65 -3.83 35.78 -13.64
CA TYR A 65 -3.53 34.61 -12.81
C TYR A 65 -2.17 33.99 -13.19
N ASP A 66 -1.38 33.70 -12.17
CA ASP A 66 -0.10 32.99 -12.31
C ASP A 66 -0.31 31.50 -12.52
N ALA A 67 -1.41 30.94 -11.99
CA ALA A 67 -1.78 29.54 -12.16
C ALA A 67 -3.31 29.35 -12.18
N VAL A 68 -3.75 28.33 -12.91
CA VAL A 68 -5.14 27.88 -12.96
C VAL A 68 -5.23 26.43 -12.53
N LEU A 69 -6.07 26.15 -11.54
CA LEU A 69 -6.38 24.80 -11.07
C LEU A 69 -7.80 24.44 -11.45
N VAL A 70 -7.97 23.31 -12.13
CA VAL A 70 -9.29 22.75 -12.44
C VAL A 70 -9.56 21.50 -11.58
N PRO A 71 -10.80 21.03 -11.47
CA PRO A 71 -11.09 19.82 -10.71
C PRO A 71 -10.24 18.61 -11.14
N GLY A 72 -9.63 17.90 -10.20
CA GLY A 72 -8.83 16.71 -10.52
C GLY A 72 -9.61 15.60 -11.24
N LEU A 73 -10.92 15.53 -11.00
CA LEU A 73 -11.82 14.55 -11.62
C LEU A 73 -12.42 15.01 -12.96
N LEU A 74 -12.08 16.22 -13.47
CA LEU A 74 -12.53 16.66 -14.78
C LEU A 74 -12.18 15.63 -15.86
N ILE A 75 -13.13 15.34 -16.75
CA ILE A 75 -13.00 14.32 -17.80
C ILE A 75 -12.20 14.89 -19.00
N GLY A 76 -11.13 14.19 -19.37
CA GLY A 76 -10.29 14.53 -20.52
C GLY A 76 -8.99 15.24 -20.17
N ASP A 77 -8.13 15.45 -21.17
CA ASP A 77 -6.88 16.20 -21.07
C ASP A 77 -7.16 17.69 -21.31
N ILE A 78 -6.80 18.51 -20.34
CA ILE A 78 -7.05 19.96 -20.41
C ILE A 78 -5.99 20.74 -21.19
N GLU A 79 -4.94 20.09 -21.67
CA GLU A 79 -3.81 20.73 -22.36
C GLU A 79 -4.27 21.59 -23.54
N ILE A 80 -5.25 21.11 -24.32
CA ILE A 80 -5.79 21.85 -25.49
C ILE A 80 -6.42 23.18 -25.07
N VAL A 81 -7.18 23.15 -23.95
CA VAL A 81 -7.82 24.36 -23.41
C VAL A 81 -6.76 25.30 -22.84
N CYS A 82 -5.80 24.80 -22.08
CA CYS A 82 -4.73 25.61 -21.51
C CYS A 82 -3.92 26.34 -22.61
N LYS A 83 -3.59 25.65 -23.70
CA LYS A 83 -2.90 26.24 -24.87
C LYS A 83 -3.74 27.28 -25.59
N LYS A 84 -5.04 27.05 -25.78
CA LYS A 84 -5.97 28.00 -26.45
C LYS A 84 -6.01 29.35 -25.75
N TYR A 85 -5.87 29.37 -24.42
CA TYR A 85 -5.93 30.62 -23.63
C TYR A 85 -4.55 31.10 -23.13
N ASP A 86 -3.45 30.54 -23.65
CA ASP A 86 -2.06 30.89 -23.30
C ASP A 86 -1.78 30.78 -21.77
N LEU A 87 -2.33 29.77 -21.13
CA LEU A 87 -2.17 29.53 -19.70
C LEU A 87 -0.92 28.66 -19.45
N ARG A 88 0.15 29.29 -18.96
CA ARG A 88 1.44 28.59 -18.75
C ARG A 88 1.40 27.56 -17.61
N ARG A 89 0.68 27.86 -16.52
CA ARG A 89 0.52 27.01 -15.34
C ARG A 89 -0.95 26.66 -15.16
N CYS A 90 -1.42 25.69 -15.91
CA CYS A 90 -2.80 25.24 -15.91
C CYS A 90 -2.83 23.73 -15.66
N TYR A 91 -3.40 23.31 -14.55
CA TYR A 91 -3.25 21.94 -14.04
C TYR A 91 -4.56 21.38 -13.49
N LYS A 92 -4.65 20.05 -13.49
CA LYS A 92 -5.65 19.37 -12.68
C LYS A 92 -5.25 19.44 -11.21
N GLY A 93 -6.14 19.90 -10.36
CA GLY A 93 -6.00 19.95 -8.91
C GLY A 93 -6.22 18.58 -8.25
N SER A 94 -6.56 18.59 -6.97
CA SER A 94 -6.88 17.39 -6.20
C SER A 94 -8.22 16.77 -6.60
N LYS A 95 -8.36 15.47 -6.35
CA LYS A 95 -9.64 14.74 -6.47
C LYS A 95 -10.64 15.20 -5.42
N TYR A 96 -10.16 15.57 -4.24
CA TYR A 96 -10.95 15.96 -3.09
C TYR A 96 -10.62 17.39 -2.66
N ALA A 97 -11.64 18.15 -2.28
CA ALA A 97 -11.47 19.52 -1.82
C ALA A 97 -10.51 19.66 -0.64
N GLY A 98 -10.55 18.70 0.28
CA GLY A 98 -9.69 18.69 1.47
C GLY A 98 -8.19 18.59 1.20
N ASP A 99 -7.77 18.11 0.02
CA ASP A 99 -6.35 18.00 -0.36
C ASP A 99 -5.84 19.23 -1.14
N LEU A 100 -6.70 20.22 -1.37
CA LEU A 100 -6.36 21.40 -2.14
C LEU A 100 -5.19 22.20 -1.53
N HIS A 101 -5.06 22.20 -0.20
CA HIS A 101 -3.94 22.86 0.49
C HIS A 101 -2.57 22.29 0.07
N LYS A 102 -2.45 20.96 -0.11
CA LYS A 102 -1.22 20.31 -0.59
C LYS A 102 -0.87 20.73 -2.01
N VAL A 103 -1.90 20.85 -2.86
CA VAL A 103 -1.73 21.28 -4.25
C VAL A 103 -1.22 22.70 -4.32
N ILE A 104 -1.76 23.59 -3.50
CA ILE A 104 -1.33 25.01 -3.45
C ILE A 104 0.08 25.11 -2.87
N GLU A 105 0.41 24.37 -1.81
CA GLU A 105 1.76 24.30 -1.25
C GLU A 105 2.79 23.85 -2.30
N ALA A 106 2.46 22.81 -3.05
CA ALA A 106 3.31 22.31 -4.13
C ALA A 106 3.55 23.36 -5.23
N LEU A 107 2.50 24.06 -5.64
CA LEU A 107 2.61 25.16 -6.61
C LEU A 107 3.47 26.31 -6.12
N LEU A 108 3.38 26.65 -4.83
CA LEU A 108 4.21 27.68 -4.20
C LEU A 108 5.69 27.28 -4.16
N ASN A 109 5.95 25.97 -4.01
CA ASN A 109 7.30 25.38 -4.03
C ASN A 109 7.82 25.12 -5.46
N GLY A 110 7.08 25.52 -6.50
CA GLY A 110 7.52 25.41 -7.90
C GLY A 110 7.32 24.03 -8.54
N VAL A 111 6.55 23.14 -7.91
CA VAL A 111 6.23 21.82 -8.48
C VAL A 111 5.33 21.99 -9.69
N GLU A 112 5.68 21.35 -10.80
CA GLU A 112 4.84 21.24 -11.99
C GLU A 112 3.87 20.07 -11.84
N LEU A 113 2.60 20.32 -12.09
CA LEU A 113 1.53 19.33 -12.06
C LEU A 113 1.14 18.91 -13.48
N SER A 114 0.08 18.10 -13.63
CA SER A 114 -0.33 17.54 -14.92
C SER A 114 -1.64 18.17 -15.43
N THR A 115 -1.78 18.20 -16.76
CA THR A 115 -3.03 18.47 -17.46
C THR A 115 -3.92 17.23 -17.60
N ARG A 116 -3.35 16.03 -17.39
CA ARG A 116 -3.99 14.72 -17.60
C ARG A 116 -4.40 14.05 -16.32
N GLU A 117 -3.50 14.02 -15.35
CA GLU A 117 -3.67 13.32 -14.08
C GLU A 117 -4.00 14.29 -12.95
N PRO A 118 -4.84 13.89 -11.99
CA PRO A 118 -5.04 14.64 -10.75
C PRO A 118 -3.72 14.90 -10.01
N ALA A 119 -3.60 16.05 -9.36
CA ALA A 119 -2.41 16.43 -8.60
C ALA A 119 -2.03 15.41 -7.53
N ASP A 120 -3.03 14.77 -6.90
CA ASP A 120 -2.79 13.72 -5.90
C ASP A 120 -1.86 12.61 -6.41
N ASN A 121 -2.02 12.21 -7.67
CA ASN A 121 -1.20 11.13 -8.24
C ASN A 121 0.28 11.54 -8.41
N ILE A 122 0.54 12.84 -8.60
CA ILE A 122 1.90 13.37 -8.80
C ILE A 122 2.55 13.63 -7.45
N LEU A 123 1.85 14.33 -6.57
CA LEU A 123 2.37 14.71 -5.26
C LEU A 123 2.70 13.50 -4.38
N LEU A 124 1.95 12.40 -4.53
CA LEU A 124 2.26 11.16 -3.85
C LEU A 124 3.58 10.54 -4.33
N ARG A 125 3.91 10.68 -5.62
CA ARG A 125 5.15 10.08 -6.19
C ARG A 125 6.43 10.81 -5.73
N ASP A 126 6.42 12.14 -5.68
CA ASP A 126 7.64 12.93 -5.40
C ASP A 126 8.01 12.96 -3.90
N GLU A 127 7.03 12.94 -2.99
CA GLU A 127 7.31 12.99 -1.56
C GLU A 127 7.74 11.64 -0.96
N GLU A 128 7.34 10.52 -1.55
CA GLU A 128 7.64 9.16 -1.05
C GLU A 128 9.15 8.88 -1.08
N ASP A 129 9.84 9.24 -2.15
CA ASP A 129 11.29 9.00 -2.33
C ASP A 129 12.16 9.88 -1.40
N VAL A 130 11.71 11.08 -1.08
CA VAL A 130 12.53 12.06 -0.33
C VAL A 130 12.71 11.67 1.14
N SER A 131 11.70 11.13 1.81
CA SER A 131 11.84 10.79 3.24
C SER A 131 12.68 9.54 3.45
N ARG A 132 12.56 8.55 2.56
CA ARG A 132 13.35 7.32 2.60
C ARG A 132 14.83 7.58 2.34
N ARG A 133 15.16 8.26 1.23
CA ARG A 133 16.54 8.65 0.88
C ARG A 133 17.20 9.46 1.98
N PHE A 134 16.46 10.38 2.60
CA PHE A 134 16.95 11.17 3.72
C PHE A 134 17.51 10.32 4.87
N PHE A 135 16.84 9.21 5.20
CA PHE A 135 17.30 8.31 6.25
C PHE A 135 18.35 7.32 5.76
N GLU A 136 18.25 6.82 4.53
CA GLU A 136 19.26 5.93 3.94
C GLU A 136 20.65 6.57 3.88
N GLU A 137 20.71 7.84 3.49
CA GLU A 137 21.96 8.61 3.43
C GLU A 137 22.58 8.84 4.83
N ARG A 138 21.77 8.99 5.86
CA ARG A 138 22.18 9.34 7.22
C ARG A 138 22.33 8.18 8.18
N SER A 139 21.78 7.02 7.82
CA SER A 139 21.87 5.82 8.66
C SER A 139 23.30 5.29 8.73
N LEU A 140 23.68 4.81 9.90
CA LEU A 140 24.91 4.06 10.08
C LEU A 140 24.70 2.63 9.62
N GLU A 141 25.60 2.15 8.77
CA GLU A 141 25.58 0.77 8.29
C GLU A 141 26.10 -0.21 9.34
N ALA A 142 25.47 -1.37 9.43
CA ALA A 142 26.02 -2.52 10.12
C ALA A 142 26.86 -3.37 9.15
N PHE A 143 26.26 -3.70 8.00
CA PHE A 143 26.90 -4.42 6.89
C PHE A 143 26.00 -4.30 5.63
N TYR A 144 26.46 -4.89 4.53
CA TYR A 144 25.69 -5.01 3.30
C TYR A 144 25.28 -6.45 3.03
N ILE A 145 24.08 -6.64 2.48
CA ILE A 145 23.63 -7.89 1.85
C ILE A 145 23.43 -7.59 0.37
N LYS A 146 24.27 -8.13 -0.50
CA LYS A 146 24.38 -7.66 -1.89
C LYS A 146 24.56 -6.11 -1.90
N ASN A 147 23.68 -5.40 -2.59
CA ASN A 147 23.71 -3.94 -2.66
C ASN A 147 22.85 -3.25 -1.57
N LEU A 148 22.17 -4.01 -0.72
CA LEU A 148 21.32 -3.47 0.33
C LEU A 148 22.14 -3.13 1.58
N LYS A 149 22.12 -1.87 1.97
CA LYS A 149 22.68 -1.39 3.23
C LYS A 149 21.77 -1.79 4.38
N ILE A 150 22.26 -2.62 5.29
CA ILE A 150 21.54 -2.95 6.53
C ILE A 150 21.90 -1.92 7.59
N PRO A 151 20.94 -1.11 8.07
CA PRO A 151 21.22 -0.09 9.09
C PRO A 151 21.42 -0.75 10.45
N LYS A 152 22.28 -0.14 11.27
CA LYS A 152 22.45 -0.56 12.67
C LYS A 152 21.13 -0.49 13.44
N ARG A 153 20.32 0.51 13.14
CA ARG A 153 18.97 0.73 13.70
C ARG A 153 18.13 1.57 12.76
N SER A 154 16.81 1.47 12.86
CA SER A 154 15.87 2.37 12.19
C SER A 154 15.90 3.80 12.75
N PRO A 155 15.49 4.85 12.00
CA PRO A 155 15.22 4.77 10.56
C PRO A 155 16.50 4.75 9.71
N PRO A 156 16.46 4.19 8.48
CA PRO A 156 15.31 3.62 7.80
C PRO A 156 14.93 2.25 8.38
N LEU A 157 13.63 1.92 8.37
CA LEU A 157 13.14 0.58 8.64
C LEU A 157 13.04 -0.16 7.32
N LEU A 158 13.73 -1.29 7.21
CA LEU A 158 13.69 -2.16 6.03
C LEU A 158 12.57 -3.18 6.15
N LEU A 159 11.95 -3.53 5.01
CA LEU A 159 10.87 -4.51 4.94
C LEU A 159 11.34 -5.81 4.28
N ALA A 160 11.19 -6.91 4.99
CA ALA A 160 11.36 -8.26 4.47
C ALA A 160 9.98 -8.88 4.24
N HIS A 161 9.73 -9.31 3.00
CA HIS A 161 8.43 -9.85 2.58
C HIS A 161 8.57 -11.34 2.33
N GLU A 162 7.86 -12.12 3.12
CA GLU A 162 7.88 -13.57 3.01
C GLU A 162 6.70 -14.08 2.19
N ILE A 163 7.01 -14.97 1.25
CA ILE A 163 6.05 -15.78 0.51
C ILE A 163 6.30 -17.23 0.84
N VAL A 164 5.33 -17.86 1.48
CA VAL A 164 5.35 -19.31 1.76
C VAL A 164 4.94 -20.05 0.49
N ILE A 165 5.88 -20.76 -0.11
CA ILE A 165 5.66 -21.50 -1.35
C ILE A 165 4.83 -22.76 -1.12
N LYS A 166 3.88 -23.02 -2.03
CA LYS A 166 2.94 -24.16 -1.93
C LYS A 166 3.29 -25.33 -2.87
N GLY A 167 4.24 -25.15 -3.78
CA GLY A 167 4.71 -26.20 -4.71
C GLY A 167 4.06 -26.18 -6.08
N ASP A 168 3.30 -25.13 -6.40
CA ASP A 168 2.77 -24.84 -7.73
C ASP A 168 3.57 -23.66 -8.32
N LEU A 169 4.48 -23.96 -9.25
CA LEU A 169 5.45 -22.97 -9.75
C LEU A 169 4.77 -21.74 -10.35
N ASP A 170 3.70 -21.92 -11.12
CA ASP A 170 3.03 -20.80 -11.79
C ASP A 170 2.31 -19.89 -10.79
N LYS A 171 1.70 -20.50 -9.75
CA LYS A 171 1.03 -19.73 -8.68
C LYS A 171 2.04 -19.04 -7.78
N ASP A 172 3.08 -19.77 -7.36
CA ASP A 172 4.12 -19.22 -6.50
C ASP A 172 4.84 -18.07 -7.21
N LEU A 173 5.22 -18.20 -8.51
CA LEU A 173 5.82 -17.12 -9.29
C LEU A 173 4.88 -15.92 -9.47
N LYS A 174 3.57 -16.15 -9.62
CA LYS A 174 2.61 -15.02 -9.66
C LYS A 174 2.60 -14.21 -8.36
N MET A 175 2.77 -14.86 -7.21
CA MET A 175 2.87 -14.15 -5.93
C MET A 175 4.14 -13.30 -5.87
N PHE A 176 5.28 -13.84 -6.30
CA PHE A 176 6.52 -13.08 -6.38
C PHE A 176 6.42 -11.92 -7.38
N ASN A 177 5.80 -12.12 -8.56
CA ASN A 177 5.58 -11.06 -9.55
C ASN A 177 4.79 -9.88 -8.99
N LYS A 178 3.79 -10.13 -8.13
CA LYS A 178 3.04 -9.07 -7.46
C LYS A 178 3.91 -8.21 -6.54
N LEU A 179 5.02 -8.74 -6.03
CA LEU A 179 5.93 -7.99 -5.18
C LEU A 179 6.80 -7.01 -5.96
N TYR A 180 7.16 -7.29 -7.23
CA TYR A 180 8.10 -6.44 -7.98
C TYR A 180 7.56 -5.05 -8.28
N ASP A 181 6.26 -4.95 -8.49
CA ASP A 181 5.59 -3.67 -8.73
C ASP A 181 5.38 -2.86 -7.44
N LYS A 182 5.68 -3.46 -6.27
CA LYS A 182 5.49 -2.80 -4.98
C LYS A 182 6.73 -2.02 -4.57
N ARG A 183 6.52 -0.82 -4.09
CA ARG A 183 7.54 0.03 -3.49
C ARG A 183 7.93 -0.55 -2.12
N TYR A 184 9.08 -0.21 -1.61
CA TYR A 184 9.54 -0.59 -0.26
C TYR A 184 9.64 -2.10 -0.01
N ILE A 185 10.04 -2.88 -1.01
CA ILE A 185 10.53 -4.23 -0.80
C ILE A 185 12.05 -4.17 -0.72
N ASP A 186 12.60 -4.59 0.39
CA ASP A 186 14.04 -4.59 0.60
C ASP A 186 14.63 -5.99 0.48
N ILE A 187 13.97 -6.98 1.10
CA ILE A 187 14.37 -8.37 1.09
C ILE A 187 13.16 -9.23 0.72
N ILE A 188 13.35 -10.18 -0.17
CA ILE A 188 12.35 -11.17 -0.53
C ILE A 188 12.71 -12.47 0.18
N VAL A 189 11.77 -12.99 0.98
CA VAL A 189 11.95 -14.22 1.73
C VAL A 189 11.12 -15.33 1.08
N VAL A 190 11.78 -16.42 0.72
CA VAL A 190 11.14 -17.65 0.27
C VAL A 190 10.94 -18.53 1.50
N GLY A 191 9.69 -18.62 1.97
CA GLY A 191 9.30 -19.45 3.10
C GLY A 191 8.85 -20.84 2.65
N THR A 192 9.08 -21.83 3.48
CA THR A 192 8.62 -23.20 3.27
C THR A 192 7.71 -23.65 4.41
N GLU A 193 6.79 -24.58 4.13
CA GLU A 193 5.93 -25.17 5.16
C GLU A 193 6.74 -26.05 6.10
N VAL A 194 6.31 -26.12 7.36
CA VAL A 194 6.92 -27.02 8.35
C VAL A 194 6.87 -28.46 7.85
N GLY A 195 8.03 -29.15 7.86
CA GLY A 195 8.15 -30.51 7.34
C GLY A 195 8.39 -30.62 5.84
N SER A 196 8.61 -29.49 5.15
CA SER A 196 9.01 -29.48 3.74
C SER A 196 10.33 -30.22 3.52
N ASP A 197 10.42 -30.99 2.42
CA ASP A 197 11.66 -31.61 1.92
C ASP A 197 11.62 -31.58 0.38
N ARG A 198 11.77 -30.37 -0.20
CA ARG A 198 11.63 -30.13 -1.63
C ARG A 198 12.81 -29.32 -2.21
N PRO A 199 14.07 -29.78 -2.04
CA PRO A 199 15.23 -29.00 -2.47
C PRO A 199 15.24 -28.70 -3.98
N GLU A 200 14.79 -29.64 -4.83
CA GLU A 200 14.71 -29.40 -6.27
C GLU A 200 13.66 -28.36 -6.65
N TYR A 201 12.60 -28.21 -5.86
CA TYR A 201 11.64 -27.15 -6.05
C TYR A 201 12.23 -25.78 -5.62
N ILE A 202 12.95 -25.74 -4.50
CA ILE A 202 13.71 -24.55 -4.07
C ILE A 202 14.66 -24.10 -5.17
N ARG A 203 15.39 -25.04 -5.80
CA ARG A 203 16.27 -24.73 -6.93
C ARG A 203 15.52 -24.04 -8.07
N LYS A 204 14.38 -24.59 -8.46
CA LYS A 204 13.58 -24.02 -9.56
C LYS A 204 13.08 -22.61 -9.23
N ILE A 205 12.51 -22.42 -8.05
CA ILE A 205 11.94 -21.14 -7.63
C ILE A 205 13.02 -20.05 -7.55
N PHE A 206 14.17 -20.33 -6.93
CA PHE A 206 15.27 -19.36 -6.83
C PHE A 206 15.79 -18.95 -8.19
N ARG A 207 16.02 -19.91 -9.11
CA ARG A 207 16.46 -19.61 -10.49
C ARG A 207 15.50 -18.70 -11.26
N GLU A 208 14.21 -18.82 -11.02
CA GLU A 208 13.25 -17.94 -11.67
C GLU A 208 13.20 -16.56 -10.99
N ILE A 209 13.20 -16.49 -9.65
CA ILE A 209 13.16 -15.22 -8.94
C ILE A 209 14.40 -14.35 -9.22
N ILE A 210 15.59 -14.95 -9.29
CA ILE A 210 16.84 -14.23 -9.57
C ILE A 210 16.81 -13.51 -10.93
N LYS A 211 16.13 -14.08 -11.92
CA LYS A 211 15.96 -13.43 -13.24
C LYS A 211 15.07 -12.18 -13.18
N MET A 212 14.28 -12.05 -12.13
CA MET A 212 13.23 -11.04 -12.00
C MET A 212 13.66 -9.89 -11.09
N THR A 213 14.67 -10.08 -10.21
CA THR A 213 15.08 -9.05 -9.25
C THR A 213 16.57 -9.14 -8.91
N ASP A 214 17.16 -7.97 -8.60
CA ASP A 214 18.49 -7.81 -8.03
C ASP A 214 18.50 -7.71 -6.49
N LYS A 215 17.30 -7.74 -5.87
CA LYS A 215 17.15 -7.64 -4.42
C LYS A 215 17.73 -8.85 -3.69
N PRO A 216 18.16 -8.70 -2.42
CA PRO A 216 18.54 -9.82 -1.59
C PRO A 216 17.41 -10.84 -1.46
N LEU A 217 17.76 -12.12 -1.65
CA LEU A 217 16.86 -13.24 -1.43
C LEU A 217 17.23 -13.93 -0.13
N ALA A 218 16.22 -14.26 0.68
CA ALA A 218 16.34 -15.05 1.89
C ALA A 218 15.63 -16.38 1.75
N ILE A 219 16.09 -17.37 2.51
CA ILE A 219 15.41 -18.65 2.70
C ILE A 219 14.93 -18.78 4.14
N ASP A 220 13.65 -19.08 4.33
CA ASP A 220 13.06 -19.50 5.61
C ASP A 220 12.62 -20.95 5.51
N SER A 221 13.45 -21.85 6.02
CA SER A 221 13.19 -23.28 6.06
C SER A 221 13.84 -23.90 7.28
N LEU A 222 13.22 -24.96 7.80
CA LEU A 222 13.80 -25.81 8.83
C LEU A 222 14.54 -27.01 8.24
N ASN A 223 14.56 -27.18 6.93
CA ASN A 223 15.24 -28.27 6.23
C ASN A 223 16.59 -27.81 5.68
N ILE A 224 17.65 -28.41 6.22
CA ILE A 224 19.02 -28.03 5.81
C ILE A 224 19.30 -28.23 4.32
N LYS A 225 18.71 -29.25 3.67
CA LYS A 225 18.90 -29.47 2.23
C LYS A 225 18.27 -28.35 1.40
N GLU A 226 17.13 -27.82 1.85
CA GLU A 226 16.49 -26.66 1.22
C GLU A 226 17.33 -25.41 1.41
N ILE A 227 17.86 -25.18 2.61
CA ILE A 227 18.75 -24.06 2.92
C ILE A 227 20.02 -24.14 2.05
N GLU A 228 20.72 -25.28 2.01
CA GLU A 228 21.90 -25.45 1.18
C GLU A 228 21.62 -25.24 -0.30
N THR A 229 20.48 -25.73 -0.79
CA THR A 229 20.07 -25.53 -2.16
C THR A 229 19.82 -24.05 -2.44
N ALA A 230 19.10 -23.35 -1.56
CA ALA A 230 18.85 -21.92 -1.71
C ALA A 230 20.15 -21.10 -1.72
N VAL A 231 21.09 -21.42 -0.80
CA VAL A 231 22.40 -20.75 -0.74
C VAL A 231 23.23 -21.03 -1.99
N SER A 232 23.16 -22.24 -2.54
CA SER A 232 23.83 -22.57 -3.82
C SER A 232 23.20 -21.86 -5.03
N GLU A 233 21.96 -21.44 -4.93
CA GLU A 233 21.22 -20.65 -5.93
C GLU A 233 21.08 -19.17 -5.49
N GLU A 234 22.16 -18.62 -4.90
CA GLU A 234 22.34 -17.21 -4.56
C GLU A 234 21.45 -16.62 -3.44
N ALA A 235 20.85 -17.44 -2.56
CA ALA A 235 20.32 -16.87 -1.33
C ALA A 235 21.45 -16.17 -0.57
N SER A 236 21.19 -14.97 -0.11
CA SER A 236 22.16 -14.11 0.58
C SER A 236 21.85 -13.91 2.06
N LEU A 237 20.71 -14.46 2.52
CA LEU A 237 20.26 -14.41 3.91
C LEU A 237 19.59 -15.75 4.28
N VAL A 238 19.97 -16.31 5.43
CA VAL A 238 19.33 -17.49 6.02
C VAL A 238 18.54 -17.06 7.25
N MET A 239 17.26 -17.45 7.30
CA MET A 239 16.38 -17.17 8.42
C MET A 239 16.55 -18.21 9.54
N ASN A 240 16.19 -17.81 10.76
CA ASN A 240 15.99 -18.68 11.93
C ASN A 240 17.19 -19.57 12.32
N LEU A 241 18.43 -19.03 12.18
CA LEU A 241 19.61 -19.74 12.63
C LEU A 241 19.59 -19.88 14.17
N SER A 242 19.61 -21.11 14.66
CA SER A 242 19.78 -21.45 16.07
C SER A 242 20.92 -22.45 16.24
N ARG A 243 21.26 -22.81 17.49
CA ARG A 243 22.33 -23.77 17.76
C ARG A 243 22.09 -25.13 17.17
N SER A 244 20.84 -25.52 16.93
CA SER A 244 20.50 -26.76 16.25
C SER A 244 21.10 -26.88 14.84
N PHE A 245 21.39 -25.73 14.20
CA PHE A 245 22.00 -25.65 12.86
C PHE A 245 23.50 -25.36 12.88
N GLU A 246 24.17 -25.32 14.06
CA GLU A 246 25.57 -24.89 14.15
C GLU A 246 26.53 -25.74 13.31
N ASN A 247 26.30 -27.05 13.21
CA ASN A 247 27.14 -27.98 12.45
C ASN A 247 27.11 -27.73 10.92
N TRP A 248 26.18 -26.92 10.44
CA TRP A 248 26.02 -26.63 9.02
C TRP A 248 26.62 -25.28 8.60
N ILE A 249 26.99 -24.43 9.56
CA ILE A 249 27.49 -23.08 9.31
C ILE A 249 28.72 -23.10 8.42
N ASP A 250 29.71 -23.92 8.74
CA ASP A 250 30.94 -24.02 7.97
C ASP A 250 30.66 -24.43 6.52
N ARG A 251 29.74 -25.36 6.34
CA ARG A 251 29.34 -25.85 5.02
C ARG A 251 28.60 -24.77 4.22
N LEU A 252 27.67 -24.04 4.86
CA LEU A 252 26.97 -22.93 4.22
C LEU A 252 27.94 -21.81 3.83
N ASN A 253 28.89 -21.46 4.70
CA ASN A 253 29.92 -20.46 4.44
C ASN A 253 30.91 -20.88 3.35
N MET A 254 31.16 -22.20 3.15
CA MET A 254 31.92 -22.69 2.02
C MET A 254 31.20 -22.46 0.68
N ILE A 255 29.86 -22.52 0.66
CA ILE A 255 29.06 -22.25 -0.53
C ILE A 255 29.01 -20.74 -0.80
N ASN A 256 28.76 -19.94 0.23
CA ASN A 256 28.69 -18.48 0.14
C ASN A 256 29.34 -17.85 1.38
N SER A 257 30.57 -17.35 1.24
CA SER A 257 31.30 -16.71 2.35
C SER A 257 30.74 -15.34 2.77
N ASP A 258 29.85 -14.74 1.98
CA ASP A 258 29.24 -13.43 2.23
C ASP A 258 27.81 -13.54 2.81
N LEU A 259 27.43 -14.73 3.26
CA LEU A 259 26.09 -15.05 3.76
C LEU A 259 25.76 -14.28 5.06
N ALA A 260 24.55 -13.75 5.14
CA ALA A 260 23.99 -13.16 6.35
C ALA A 260 23.02 -14.14 7.05
N TYR A 261 22.85 -13.96 8.34
CA TYR A 261 22.02 -14.86 9.14
C TYR A 261 21.09 -14.07 10.07
N ILE A 262 19.81 -14.46 10.14
CA ILE A 262 18.93 -14.09 11.22
C ILE A 262 19.04 -15.13 12.32
N VAL A 263 19.55 -14.70 13.46
CA VAL A 263 19.80 -15.57 14.61
C VAL A 263 18.66 -15.45 15.59
N VAL A 264 18.11 -16.60 15.96
CA VAL A 264 17.05 -16.74 16.95
C VAL A 264 17.57 -17.47 18.17
N PRO A 265 17.29 -17.01 19.39
CA PRO A 265 17.65 -17.74 20.59
C PRO A 265 16.73 -18.95 20.79
N GLU A 266 17.28 -20.04 21.30
CA GLU A 266 16.50 -21.22 21.67
C GLU A 266 15.76 -21.00 23.00
N ASN A 267 14.57 -21.61 23.14
CA ASN A 267 13.80 -21.67 24.39
C ASN A 267 13.37 -20.33 25.02
N ILE A 268 12.95 -19.34 24.21
CA ILE A 268 12.48 -18.06 24.74
C ILE A 268 10.99 -18.06 25.14
N GLY A 269 10.31 -19.17 25.11
CA GLY A 269 8.89 -19.20 25.44
C GLY A 269 8.58 -18.57 26.81
N GLY A 270 7.90 -17.39 26.81
CA GLY A 270 7.38 -16.75 28.02
C GLY A 270 8.37 -15.93 28.86
N GLY A 271 9.61 -15.70 28.42
CA GLY A 271 10.59 -14.92 29.17
C GLY A 271 10.30 -13.40 29.22
N THR A 272 10.79 -12.75 30.27
CA THR A 272 10.79 -11.28 30.41
C THR A 272 11.65 -10.62 29.32
N ALA A 273 11.48 -9.32 29.12
CA ALA A 273 12.28 -8.56 28.15
C ALA A 273 13.79 -8.66 28.43
N ILE A 274 14.18 -8.72 29.70
CA ILE A 274 15.59 -8.86 30.11
C ILE A 274 16.12 -10.24 29.69
N GLU A 275 15.41 -11.32 30.03
CA GLU A 275 15.81 -12.69 29.69
C GLU A 275 15.91 -12.89 28.17
N ARG A 276 14.96 -12.35 27.41
CA ARG A 276 14.99 -12.36 25.95
C ARG A 276 16.19 -11.63 25.37
N ALA A 277 16.48 -10.44 25.89
CA ALA A 277 17.63 -9.65 25.45
C ALA A 277 18.95 -10.35 25.79
N GLU A 278 19.06 -10.95 26.98
CA GLU A 278 20.25 -11.72 27.40
C GLU A 278 20.44 -12.97 26.55
N ALA A 279 19.38 -13.68 26.21
CA ALA A 279 19.44 -14.82 25.31
C ALA A 279 19.95 -14.39 23.92
N CYS A 280 19.41 -13.31 23.33
CA CYS A 280 19.89 -12.78 22.06
C CYS A 280 21.38 -12.38 22.10
N VAL A 281 21.81 -11.68 23.15
CA VAL A 281 23.23 -11.28 23.32
C VAL A 281 24.13 -12.51 23.41
N LYS A 282 23.71 -13.53 24.15
CA LYS A 282 24.45 -14.80 24.29
C LYS A 282 24.58 -15.55 22.96
N GLU A 283 23.52 -15.55 22.15
CA GLU A 283 23.58 -16.18 20.82
C GLU A 283 24.45 -15.35 19.86
N TYR A 284 24.38 -14.01 19.93
CA TYR A 284 25.26 -13.16 19.16
C TYR A 284 26.74 -13.45 19.48
N ASP A 285 27.12 -13.44 20.75
CA ASP A 285 28.51 -13.67 21.19
C ASP A 285 28.99 -15.07 20.74
N TYR A 286 28.12 -16.06 20.82
CA TYR A 286 28.43 -17.42 20.40
C TYR A 286 28.72 -17.50 18.91
N PHE A 287 27.79 -17.03 18.06
CA PHE A 287 27.94 -17.13 16.60
C PHE A 287 29.01 -16.17 16.06
N TYR A 288 29.15 -15.01 16.68
CA TYR A 288 30.26 -14.10 16.35
C TYR A 288 31.61 -14.73 16.67
N GLY A 289 31.71 -15.43 17.81
CA GLY A 289 32.87 -16.23 18.19
C GLY A 289 33.19 -17.38 17.22
N LYS A 290 32.15 -17.95 16.56
CA LYS A 290 32.29 -18.93 15.49
C LYS A 290 32.66 -18.33 14.13
N GLY A 291 32.84 -17.03 14.03
CA GLY A 291 33.29 -16.37 12.81
C GLY A 291 32.20 -15.70 11.97
N LEU A 292 30.91 -15.78 12.35
CA LEU A 292 29.87 -15.06 11.65
C LEU A 292 30.02 -13.55 11.84
N ARG A 293 29.85 -12.79 10.79
CA ARG A 293 30.00 -11.31 10.81
C ARG A 293 28.72 -10.57 10.44
N LYS A 294 27.86 -11.16 9.62
CA LYS A 294 26.59 -10.58 9.17
C LYS A 294 25.44 -11.21 9.94
N ILE A 295 25.23 -10.75 11.17
CA ILE A 295 24.22 -11.27 12.09
C ILE A 295 23.12 -10.24 12.30
N ILE A 296 21.88 -10.66 12.20
CA ILE A 296 20.66 -9.91 12.56
C ILE A 296 19.99 -10.72 13.69
N LEU A 297 19.66 -10.08 14.80
CA LEU A 297 19.03 -10.76 15.94
C LEU A 297 17.51 -10.65 15.85
N ASP A 298 16.83 -11.78 16.01
CA ASP A 298 15.37 -11.84 16.18
C ASP A 298 15.04 -12.36 17.59
N PRO A 299 14.49 -11.51 18.48
CA PRO A 299 14.05 -11.94 19.81
C PRO A 299 12.78 -12.78 19.79
N VAL A 300 12.24 -13.08 18.62
CA VAL A 300 11.00 -13.83 18.35
C VAL A 300 9.80 -13.23 19.07
N ILE A 301 9.00 -12.44 18.36
CA ILE A 301 7.79 -11.86 18.94
C ILE A 301 6.69 -12.91 18.96
N PRO A 302 6.19 -13.31 20.15
CA PRO A 302 5.10 -14.28 20.25
C PRO A 302 3.75 -13.61 19.94
N PRO A 303 2.69 -14.39 19.75
CA PRO A 303 1.34 -13.87 19.61
C PRO A 303 0.92 -12.97 20.78
N PRO A 304 -0.06 -12.09 20.57
CA PRO A 304 -0.66 -11.31 21.66
C PRO A 304 -1.10 -12.21 22.82
N LEU A 305 -0.98 -11.68 24.03
CA LEU A 305 -1.21 -12.38 25.32
C LEU A 305 -0.13 -13.39 25.72
N PHE A 306 0.86 -13.67 24.87
CA PHE A 306 1.95 -14.63 25.15
C PHE A 306 3.32 -13.94 25.33
N GLY A 307 3.34 -12.65 25.67
CA GLY A 307 4.57 -11.92 25.96
C GLY A 307 5.07 -11.03 24.81
N SER A 308 4.19 -10.59 23.90
CA SER A 308 4.56 -9.70 22.78
C SER A 308 5.16 -8.40 23.24
N ILE A 309 4.68 -7.80 24.35
CA ILE A 309 5.23 -6.55 24.91
C ILE A 309 6.64 -6.76 25.43
N GLU A 310 6.89 -7.86 26.13
CA GLU A 310 8.23 -8.22 26.61
C GLU A 310 9.21 -8.40 25.43
N ALA A 311 8.76 -9.05 24.36
CA ALA A 311 9.56 -9.24 23.16
C ALA A 311 9.85 -7.93 22.44
N LEU A 312 8.86 -7.05 22.26
CA LEU A 312 9.06 -5.71 21.70
C LEU A 312 10.05 -4.88 22.53
N TYR A 313 9.90 -4.87 23.83
CA TYR A 313 10.80 -4.13 24.72
C TYR A 313 12.22 -4.71 24.73
N SER A 314 12.37 -6.04 24.56
CA SER A 314 13.67 -6.70 24.48
C SER A 314 14.53 -6.16 23.32
N ILE A 315 13.93 -5.74 22.19
CA ILE A 315 14.65 -5.10 21.08
C ILE A 315 15.39 -3.85 21.59
N SER A 316 14.73 -2.99 22.35
CA SER A 316 15.38 -1.80 22.94
C SER A 316 16.51 -2.16 23.89
N LEU A 317 16.36 -3.24 24.67
CA LEU A 317 17.40 -3.72 25.58
C LEU A 317 18.59 -4.30 24.82
N ILE A 318 18.37 -5.05 23.75
CA ILE A 318 19.42 -5.54 22.84
C ILE A 318 20.19 -4.35 22.27
N LYS A 319 19.50 -3.31 21.78
CA LYS A 319 20.13 -2.11 21.22
C LYS A 319 20.98 -1.34 22.22
N ARG A 320 20.66 -1.36 23.50
CA ARG A 320 21.49 -0.74 24.55
C ARG A 320 22.78 -1.52 24.80
N ARG A 321 22.79 -2.85 24.59
CA ARG A 321 23.96 -3.71 24.82
C ARG A 321 24.80 -3.91 23.56
N LEU A 322 24.13 -4.03 22.41
CA LEU A 322 24.70 -4.30 21.10
C LEU A 322 24.25 -3.24 20.09
N GLU A 323 24.70 -1.99 20.28
CA GLU A 323 24.25 -0.83 19.51
C GLU A 323 24.40 -1.03 17.98
N ASN A 324 25.44 -1.73 17.57
CA ASN A 324 25.81 -1.90 16.16
C ASN A 324 25.16 -3.10 15.48
N VAL A 325 24.47 -3.97 16.22
CA VAL A 325 23.89 -5.21 15.70
C VAL A 325 22.45 -4.96 15.26
N PRO A 326 22.11 -5.24 13.98
CA PRO A 326 20.74 -5.12 13.51
C PRO A 326 19.79 -6.09 14.23
N THR A 327 18.53 -5.69 14.34
CA THR A 327 17.47 -6.54 14.89
C THR A 327 16.28 -6.62 13.97
N LEU A 328 15.60 -7.75 13.97
CA LEU A 328 14.36 -8.02 13.25
C LEU A 328 13.16 -7.90 14.21
N LEU A 329 12.03 -7.41 13.67
CA LEU A 329 10.71 -7.47 14.26
C LEU A 329 9.81 -8.34 13.38
N GLY A 330 9.42 -9.53 13.84
CA GLY A 330 8.45 -10.40 13.17
C GLY A 330 7.03 -9.91 13.39
N ALA A 331 6.51 -9.08 12.49
CA ALA A 331 5.19 -8.45 12.66
C ALA A 331 4.03 -9.43 12.39
N SER A 332 4.24 -10.40 11.51
CA SER A 332 3.24 -11.40 11.13
C SER A 332 2.71 -12.18 12.33
N ASN A 333 3.55 -12.52 13.29
CA ASN A 333 3.15 -13.23 14.53
C ASN A 333 2.12 -12.48 15.38
N ILE A 334 1.90 -11.20 15.11
CA ILE A 334 0.88 -10.39 15.78
C ILE A 334 -0.36 -10.27 14.91
N TYR A 335 -0.25 -9.69 13.71
CA TYR A 335 -1.46 -9.39 12.93
C TYR A 335 -2.12 -10.63 12.30
N GLU A 336 -1.37 -11.70 12.03
CA GLU A 336 -1.95 -12.98 11.57
C GLU A 336 -2.72 -13.70 12.68
N LEU A 337 -2.38 -13.46 13.94
CA LEU A 337 -2.95 -14.14 15.10
C LEU A 337 -3.90 -13.27 15.93
N ILE A 338 -4.43 -12.20 15.34
CA ILE A 338 -5.52 -11.37 15.87
C ILE A 338 -6.65 -11.34 14.84
N ASP A 339 -7.90 -11.49 15.28
CA ASP A 339 -9.08 -11.32 14.43
C ASP A 339 -9.47 -9.83 14.36
N ALA A 340 -8.65 -9.07 13.63
CA ALA A 340 -8.86 -7.64 13.39
C ALA A 340 -8.23 -7.23 12.04
N ASP A 341 -8.66 -6.09 11.51
CA ASP A 341 -8.04 -5.53 10.30
C ASP A 341 -6.55 -5.22 10.53
N PRO A 342 -5.63 -5.72 9.69
CA PRO A 342 -4.20 -5.61 9.94
C PRO A 342 -3.63 -4.21 9.79
N VAL A 343 -4.32 -3.29 9.09
CA VAL A 343 -3.83 -1.94 8.76
C VAL A 343 -3.36 -1.16 9.98
N GLY A 344 -4.22 -1.05 10.99
CA GLY A 344 -3.90 -0.33 12.24
C GLY A 344 -2.81 -1.02 13.04
N ILE A 345 -2.82 -2.36 13.06
CA ILE A 345 -1.83 -3.19 13.77
C ILE A 345 -0.45 -3.02 13.14
N ILE A 346 -0.34 -3.15 11.82
CA ILE A 346 0.92 -2.99 11.07
C ILE A 346 1.45 -1.57 11.25
N THR A 347 0.58 -0.56 11.16
CA THR A 347 0.99 0.84 11.36
C THR A 347 1.56 1.07 12.75
N PHE A 348 0.90 0.54 13.78
CA PHE A 348 1.39 0.61 15.15
C PHE A 348 2.71 -0.13 15.32
N LEU A 349 2.83 -1.35 14.79
CA LEU A 349 4.07 -2.14 14.84
C LEU A 349 5.22 -1.46 14.10
N THR A 350 4.94 -0.77 12.99
CA THR A 350 5.94 0.04 12.27
C THR A 350 6.47 1.17 13.15
N ALA A 351 5.61 1.87 13.87
CA ALA A 351 6.03 2.90 14.82
C ALA A 351 6.86 2.29 15.96
N MET A 352 6.43 1.16 16.53
CA MET A 352 7.15 0.44 17.59
C MET A 352 8.50 -0.08 17.11
N ALA A 353 8.60 -0.58 15.87
CA ALA A 353 9.86 -1.00 15.28
C ALA A 353 10.88 0.15 15.25
N ILE A 354 10.43 1.34 14.85
CA ILE A 354 11.30 2.52 14.80
C ILE A 354 11.66 3.02 16.21
N GLU A 355 10.71 3.05 17.14
CA GLU A 355 11.00 3.45 18.54
C GLU A 355 11.98 2.50 19.23
N THR A 356 11.81 1.19 19.04
CA THR A 356 12.70 0.19 19.64
C THR A 356 14.06 0.12 18.94
N GLY A 357 14.14 0.64 17.70
CA GLY A 357 15.34 0.65 16.89
C GLY A 357 15.54 -0.64 16.08
N ALA A 358 14.49 -1.40 15.83
CA ALA A 358 14.55 -2.56 14.92
C ALA A 358 14.98 -2.11 13.52
N SER A 359 15.88 -2.86 12.89
CA SER A 359 16.42 -2.52 11.57
C SER A 359 15.56 -3.07 10.43
N LEU A 360 14.91 -4.20 10.66
CA LEU A 360 14.06 -4.91 9.72
C LEU A 360 12.71 -5.25 10.35
N MET A 361 11.69 -5.33 9.50
CA MET A 361 10.37 -5.87 9.85
C MET A 361 9.99 -6.97 8.86
N LEU A 362 9.67 -8.16 9.38
CA LEU A 362 9.22 -9.30 8.58
C LEU A 362 7.71 -9.32 8.49
N LEU A 363 7.20 -9.55 7.29
CA LEU A 363 5.79 -9.54 6.92
C LEU A 363 5.45 -10.77 6.09
N THR A 364 4.23 -11.28 6.25
CA THR A 364 3.63 -12.33 5.41
C THR A 364 2.23 -11.91 4.96
N GLU A 365 1.69 -12.56 3.93
CA GLU A 365 0.29 -12.47 3.53
C GLU A 365 -0.31 -13.88 3.40
N GLU A 366 -0.17 -14.69 4.45
CA GLU A 366 -0.55 -16.08 4.40
C GLU A 366 -2.06 -16.29 4.57
N SER A 367 -2.67 -15.63 5.54
CA SER A 367 -4.10 -15.72 5.76
C SER A 367 -4.89 -14.76 4.87
N TRP A 368 -6.19 -15.03 4.72
CA TRP A 368 -7.09 -14.13 3.97
C TRP A 368 -7.17 -12.73 4.58
N LYS A 369 -7.20 -12.63 5.91
CA LYS A 369 -7.28 -11.34 6.63
C LYS A 369 -6.03 -10.48 6.49
N SER A 370 -4.87 -11.08 6.22
CA SER A 370 -3.61 -10.37 6.04
C SER A 370 -3.37 -9.86 4.61
N LYS A 371 -4.27 -10.14 3.67
CA LYS A 371 -4.15 -9.62 2.30
C LYS A 371 -4.02 -8.10 2.29
N GLY A 372 -3.07 -7.60 1.50
CA GLY A 372 -2.73 -6.18 1.45
C GLY A 372 -1.71 -5.72 2.50
N SER A 373 -1.26 -6.60 3.41
CA SER A 373 -0.31 -6.27 4.48
C SER A 373 0.99 -5.66 3.97
N PHE A 374 1.48 -6.10 2.82
CA PHE A 374 2.68 -5.54 2.20
C PHE A 374 2.49 -4.08 1.79
N ASP A 375 1.33 -3.73 1.21
CA ASP A 375 1.01 -2.35 0.85
C ASP A 375 0.79 -1.48 2.09
N TYR A 376 0.12 -2.02 3.10
CA TYR A 376 -0.10 -1.32 4.37
C TYR A 376 1.22 -1.03 5.09
N ALA A 377 2.15 -1.99 5.11
CA ALA A 377 3.47 -1.80 5.71
C ALA A 377 4.28 -0.74 4.95
N SER A 378 4.30 -0.77 3.63
CA SER A 378 4.99 0.22 2.81
C SER A 378 4.50 1.64 3.10
N ARG A 379 3.17 1.84 3.13
CA ARG A 379 2.56 3.13 3.47
C ARG A 379 2.78 3.53 4.93
N SER A 380 2.79 2.54 5.85
CA SER A 380 3.07 2.79 7.26
C SER A 380 4.51 3.24 7.50
N VAL A 381 5.47 2.63 6.81
CA VAL A 381 6.88 3.05 6.86
C VAL A 381 7.01 4.50 6.39
N GLU A 382 6.36 4.86 5.29
CA GLU A 382 6.38 6.23 4.80
C GLU A 382 5.75 7.22 5.79
N LEU A 383 4.56 6.88 6.32
CA LEU A 383 3.87 7.69 7.34
C LEU A 383 4.78 7.96 8.55
N VAL A 384 5.39 6.90 9.10
CA VAL A 384 6.21 6.99 10.31
C VAL A 384 7.55 7.66 10.03
N HIS A 385 8.19 7.41 8.88
CA HIS A 385 9.41 8.13 8.47
C HIS A 385 9.18 9.64 8.37
N ARG A 386 8.05 10.07 7.78
CA ARG A 386 7.70 11.51 7.72
C ARG A 386 7.48 12.09 9.11
N ALA A 387 6.82 11.35 10.00
CA ALA A 387 6.60 11.77 11.38
C ALA A 387 7.93 11.95 12.14
N VAL A 388 8.84 10.99 12.03
CA VAL A 388 10.19 11.08 12.62
C VAL A 388 10.96 12.27 12.08
N LYS A 389 10.95 12.50 10.75
CA LYS A 389 11.60 13.64 10.12
C LYS A 389 11.02 14.97 10.61
N LYS A 390 9.71 15.05 10.80
CA LYS A 390 9.01 16.23 11.34
C LYS A 390 9.08 16.34 12.87
N ARG A 391 9.58 15.33 13.57
CA ARG A 391 9.57 15.21 15.04
C ARG A 391 8.16 15.38 15.63
N SER A 392 7.19 14.74 15.01
CA SER A 392 5.76 14.79 15.37
C SER A 392 5.18 13.40 15.48
N PRO A 393 4.05 13.22 16.15
CA PRO A 393 3.26 11.99 16.00
C PRO A 393 2.90 11.71 14.53
N PRO A 394 2.64 10.44 14.15
CA PRO A 394 2.32 10.07 12.76
C PRO A 394 0.88 10.47 12.39
N ILE A 395 0.59 11.75 12.48
CA ILE A 395 -0.69 12.38 12.15
C ILE A 395 -0.42 13.66 11.33
N ASP A 396 -1.22 13.91 10.30
CA ASP A 396 -1.13 15.10 9.45
C ASP A 396 0.25 15.33 8.79
N VAL A 397 0.95 14.24 8.48
CA VAL A 397 2.27 14.30 7.84
C VAL A 397 2.23 14.19 6.32
N GLY A 398 1.04 14.23 5.73
CA GLY A 398 0.85 14.18 4.26
C GLY A 398 0.66 12.77 3.68
N VAL A 399 0.68 11.74 4.52
CA VAL A 399 0.38 10.35 4.17
C VAL A 399 -0.62 9.80 5.16
N ASP A 400 -1.52 8.94 4.72
CA ASP A 400 -2.38 8.15 5.58
C ASP A 400 -2.43 6.68 5.10
N VAL A 401 -2.87 5.78 5.95
CA VAL A 401 -3.03 4.35 5.69
C VAL A 401 -4.48 3.89 5.82
N PHE A 402 -5.44 4.81 5.73
CA PHE A 402 -6.85 4.46 5.77
C PHE A 402 -7.26 3.63 4.55
N VAL A 403 -7.95 2.52 4.76
CA VAL A 403 -8.47 1.62 3.73
C VAL A 403 -10.00 1.66 3.71
N ALA A 404 -10.65 1.31 4.83
CA ALA A 404 -12.10 1.21 4.93
C ALA A 404 -12.77 2.46 5.49
N LYS A 405 -12.01 3.36 6.12
CA LYS A 405 -12.50 4.61 6.71
C LYS A 405 -11.70 5.77 6.13
N SER A 406 -12.22 6.97 6.30
CA SER A 406 -11.47 8.18 5.97
C SER A 406 -11.25 9.02 7.23
N LYS A 407 -10.21 9.84 7.23
CA LYS A 407 -9.88 10.75 8.32
C LYS A 407 -10.96 11.82 8.54
N ARG A 408 -11.56 12.29 7.44
CA ARG A 408 -12.63 13.29 7.45
C ARG A 408 -13.96 12.62 7.13
N GLY A 409 -15.01 12.97 7.88
CA GLY A 409 -16.38 12.63 7.51
C GLY A 409 -16.78 13.34 6.21
N SER A 410 -17.76 12.79 5.49
CA SER A 410 -18.39 13.50 4.39
C SER A 410 -19.24 14.65 4.94
N ALA A 411 -19.11 15.84 4.35
CA ALA A 411 -19.99 16.94 4.67
C ALA A 411 -21.43 16.61 4.22
N HIS A 412 -22.38 16.81 5.10
CA HIS A 412 -23.80 16.73 4.73
C HIS A 412 -24.18 18.03 4.00
N ILE A 413 -24.62 17.89 2.75
CA ILE A 413 -25.09 19.04 1.95
C ILE A 413 -26.60 19.13 2.08
N ASN A 414 -27.10 20.23 2.63
CA ASN A 414 -28.54 20.55 2.62
C ASN A 414 -28.95 21.00 1.22
N ILE A 415 -29.68 20.13 0.51
CA ILE A 415 -30.23 20.43 -0.81
C ILE A 415 -31.74 20.64 -0.63
N PRO A 416 -32.30 21.80 -1.04
CA PRO A 416 -33.74 22.02 -1.03
C PRO A 416 -34.45 20.96 -1.86
N TYR A 417 -35.56 20.44 -1.38
CA TYR A 417 -36.40 19.46 -2.07
C TYR A 417 -37.86 19.86 -1.99
N GLU A 418 -38.66 19.43 -2.98
CA GLU A 418 -40.10 19.68 -3.01
C GLU A 418 -40.88 18.54 -2.35
N ASN A 419 -40.43 17.30 -2.53
CA ASN A 419 -41.11 16.12 -2.02
C ASN A 419 -40.11 15.19 -1.33
N ILE A 420 -40.51 14.58 -0.22
CA ILE A 420 -39.78 13.54 0.49
C ILE A 420 -40.59 12.24 0.49
N GLN A 421 -39.90 11.14 0.25
CA GLN A 421 -40.43 9.79 0.46
C GLN A 421 -39.43 9.02 1.29
N GLU A 422 -39.87 8.50 2.42
CA GLU A 422 -39.08 7.67 3.31
C GLU A 422 -39.36 6.18 3.03
N ILE A 423 -38.31 5.41 2.78
CA ILE A 423 -38.39 3.99 2.42
C ILE A 423 -37.65 3.17 3.48
N PHE A 424 -38.39 2.58 4.40
CA PHE A 424 -37.86 1.74 5.48
C PHE A 424 -38.10 0.24 5.28
N GLN A 425 -38.85 -0.14 4.23
CA GLN A 425 -39.18 -1.52 3.93
C GLN A 425 -38.50 -1.97 2.64
N LYS A 426 -38.12 -3.27 2.58
CA LYS A 426 -37.59 -3.87 1.36
C LYS A 426 -38.67 -3.87 0.28
N ILE A 427 -38.39 -3.26 -0.83
CA ILE A 427 -39.25 -3.31 -2.03
C ILE A 427 -38.72 -4.46 -2.90
N PRO A 428 -39.53 -5.53 -3.13
CA PRO A 428 -39.10 -6.62 -3.97
C PRO A 428 -39.08 -6.19 -5.45
N PRO A 429 -38.21 -6.81 -6.28
CA PRO A 429 -38.18 -6.52 -7.70
C PRO A 429 -39.53 -6.87 -8.36
N LYS A 430 -39.94 -6.04 -9.30
CA LYS A 430 -41.23 -6.25 -10.06
C LYS A 430 -41.17 -7.46 -10.97
N ARG A 431 -39.97 -7.75 -11.49
CA ARG A 431 -39.76 -8.80 -12.48
C ARG A 431 -38.40 -9.46 -12.25
N ILE A 432 -38.31 -10.76 -12.41
CA ILE A 432 -37.07 -11.54 -12.40
C ILE A 432 -36.89 -12.14 -13.81
N ASP A 433 -35.84 -11.77 -14.48
CA ASP A 433 -35.44 -12.41 -15.75
C ASP A 433 -34.79 -13.77 -15.43
N ARG A 434 -35.36 -14.86 -15.95
CA ARG A 434 -34.83 -16.21 -15.77
C ARG A 434 -33.98 -16.69 -16.95
N GLU A 435 -34.02 -15.96 -18.06
CA GLU A 435 -33.28 -16.32 -19.26
C GLU A 435 -31.90 -15.71 -19.34
N LYS A 436 -31.70 -14.58 -18.65
CA LYS A 436 -30.43 -13.86 -18.64
C LYS A 436 -30.04 -13.56 -17.19
N PHE A 437 -28.89 -14.03 -16.77
CA PHE A 437 -28.39 -13.78 -15.44
C PHE A 437 -26.88 -13.57 -15.44
N PHE A 438 -26.37 -12.96 -14.36
CA PHE A 438 -24.99 -12.63 -14.20
C PHE A 438 -24.45 -13.27 -12.93
N VAL A 439 -23.20 -13.75 -12.99
CA VAL A 439 -22.40 -14.07 -11.80
C VAL A 439 -21.26 -13.08 -11.76
N VAL A 440 -21.20 -12.34 -10.67
CA VAL A 440 -20.15 -11.34 -10.42
C VAL A 440 -19.26 -11.87 -9.31
N GLN A 441 -17.95 -11.78 -9.48
CA GLN A 441 -17.01 -12.11 -8.42
C GLN A 441 -15.74 -11.29 -8.51
N PRO A 442 -15.15 -10.89 -7.38
CA PRO A 442 -13.80 -10.33 -7.34
C PRO A 442 -12.77 -11.44 -7.54
N ASN A 443 -11.80 -11.20 -8.41
CA ASN A 443 -10.61 -12.04 -8.54
C ASN A 443 -9.45 -11.31 -7.85
N TYR A 444 -9.18 -11.71 -6.63
CA TYR A 444 -8.15 -11.09 -5.80
C TYR A 444 -6.72 -11.43 -6.27
N ASP A 445 -6.57 -12.53 -7.02
CA ASP A 445 -5.26 -12.92 -7.57
C ASP A 445 -4.85 -12.06 -8.75
N GLU A 446 -5.81 -11.66 -9.58
CA GLU A 446 -5.57 -10.81 -10.75
C GLU A 446 -5.89 -9.32 -10.49
N ASP A 447 -6.35 -8.97 -9.26
CA ASP A 447 -6.80 -7.63 -8.88
C ASP A 447 -7.82 -7.04 -9.87
N LEU A 448 -8.88 -7.81 -10.15
CA LEU A 448 -9.93 -7.41 -11.08
C LEU A 448 -11.29 -8.04 -10.70
N ILE A 449 -12.34 -7.55 -11.36
CA ILE A 449 -13.70 -8.08 -11.25
C ILE A 449 -13.96 -8.95 -12.47
N GLU A 450 -14.57 -10.11 -12.25
CA GLU A 450 -15.07 -11.01 -13.26
C GLU A 450 -16.60 -10.95 -13.31
N VAL A 451 -17.15 -10.81 -14.52
CA VAL A 451 -18.58 -10.83 -14.75
C VAL A 451 -18.88 -11.92 -15.79
N TYR A 452 -19.50 -12.98 -15.35
CA TYR A 452 -19.96 -14.07 -16.20
C TYR A 452 -21.40 -13.78 -16.66
N ILE A 453 -21.65 -13.90 -17.95
CA ILE A 453 -22.95 -13.64 -18.57
C ILE A 453 -23.54 -14.96 -19.05
N PHE A 454 -24.68 -15.32 -18.50
CA PHE A 454 -25.46 -16.49 -18.90
C PHE A 454 -26.65 -16.04 -19.71
N ILE A 455 -26.91 -16.72 -20.82
CA ILE A 455 -28.05 -16.46 -21.71
C ILE A 455 -28.74 -17.79 -21.98
N LYS A 456 -30.04 -17.86 -21.66
CA LYS A 456 -30.86 -19.09 -21.61
C LYS A 456 -30.37 -20.03 -20.50
N ASP A 457 -31.05 -21.11 -20.29
CA ASP A 457 -30.83 -22.11 -19.24
C ASP A 457 -29.51 -22.93 -19.46
N ASP A 458 -28.46 -22.28 -19.90
CA ASP A 458 -27.17 -22.91 -20.19
C ASP A 458 -26.32 -22.88 -18.94
N MET A 459 -25.75 -24.02 -18.53
CA MET A 459 -24.83 -24.14 -17.41
C MET A 459 -23.44 -23.51 -17.71
N LYS A 460 -23.21 -23.07 -18.94
CA LYS A 460 -21.97 -22.44 -19.37
C LYS A 460 -22.19 -20.95 -19.66
N ALA A 461 -21.41 -20.11 -19.03
CA ALA A 461 -21.42 -18.67 -19.33
C ALA A 461 -21.12 -18.44 -20.82
N LYS A 462 -21.92 -17.62 -21.47
CA LYS A 462 -21.71 -17.22 -22.86
C LYS A 462 -20.56 -16.25 -23.01
N TYR A 463 -20.38 -15.37 -22.02
CA TYR A 463 -19.27 -14.41 -21.98
C TYR A 463 -18.66 -14.32 -20.57
N LEU A 464 -17.37 -14.08 -20.52
CA LEU A 464 -16.64 -13.65 -19.33
C LEU A 464 -16.01 -12.29 -19.62
N LEU A 465 -16.35 -11.30 -18.81
CA LEU A 465 -15.70 -10.00 -18.81
C LEU A 465 -14.76 -9.91 -17.61
N LYS A 466 -13.56 -9.40 -17.84
CA LYS A 466 -12.58 -9.12 -16.80
C LYS A 466 -12.18 -7.65 -16.86
N GLY A 467 -12.11 -6.96 -15.72
CA GLY A 467 -11.71 -5.57 -15.71
C GLY A 467 -11.66 -4.95 -14.31
N ARG A 468 -11.10 -3.75 -14.24
CA ARG A 468 -10.94 -2.99 -12.98
C ARG A 468 -11.95 -1.85 -12.84
N ASP A 469 -12.54 -1.40 -13.94
CA ASP A 469 -13.53 -0.32 -13.90
C ASP A 469 -14.97 -0.85 -13.86
N PRO A 470 -15.68 -0.66 -12.72
CA PRO A 470 -17.04 -1.16 -12.53
C PRO A 470 -18.03 -0.66 -13.59
N ARG A 471 -17.88 0.60 -13.99
CA ARG A 471 -18.82 1.24 -14.94
C ARG A 471 -18.65 0.68 -16.35
N SER A 472 -17.41 0.47 -16.78
CA SER A 472 -17.12 -0.13 -18.10
C SER A 472 -17.58 -1.58 -18.15
N LEU A 473 -17.35 -2.36 -17.08
CA LEU A 473 -17.83 -3.74 -16.97
C LEU A 473 -19.34 -3.81 -17.05
N GLY A 474 -20.06 -3.01 -16.27
CA GLY A 474 -21.52 -2.97 -16.27
C GLY A 474 -22.11 -2.61 -17.63
N ARG A 475 -21.61 -1.51 -18.26
CA ARG A 475 -22.05 -1.11 -19.60
C ARG A 475 -21.84 -2.20 -20.64
N LYS A 476 -20.67 -2.85 -20.61
CA LYS A 476 -20.35 -3.91 -21.57
C LYS A 476 -21.18 -5.17 -21.34
N ALA A 477 -21.42 -5.53 -20.08
CA ALA A 477 -22.26 -6.67 -19.74
C ALA A 477 -23.70 -6.48 -20.20
N LEU A 478 -24.30 -5.31 -19.93
CA LEU A 478 -25.66 -4.98 -20.40
C LEU A 478 -25.75 -5.00 -21.92
N GLN A 479 -24.75 -4.44 -22.62
CA GLN A 479 -24.70 -4.46 -24.08
C GLN A 479 -24.66 -5.90 -24.65
N LEU A 480 -23.79 -6.77 -24.10
CA LEU A 480 -23.65 -8.15 -24.61
C LEU A 480 -24.82 -9.04 -24.26
N ALA A 481 -25.48 -8.80 -23.14
CA ALA A 481 -26.68 -9.50 -22.73
C ALA A 481 -27.97 -8.92 -23.35
N GLU A 482 -27.88 -7.77 -24.05
CA GLU A 482 -29.04 -7.07 -24.61
C GLU A 482 -30.13 -6.84 -23.53
N ILE A 483 -29.70 -6.22 -22.40
CA ILE A 483 -30.59 -5.90 -21.27
C ILE A 483 -31.05 -4.45 -21.38
N ASP A 484 -32.39 -4.29 -21.49
CA ASP A 484 -33.07 -2.99 -21.49
C ASP A 484 -33.88 -2.75 -20.20
N ASP A 485 -34.00 -3.77 -19.33
CA ASP A 485 -34.75 -3.68 -18.08
C ASP A 485 -33.97 -2.88 -17.04
N PRO A 486 -34.51 -1.75 -16.53
CA PRO A 486 -33.83 -0.94 -15.50
C PRO A 486 -33.60 -1.66 -14.17
N GLU A 487 -34.49 -2.58 -13.78
CA GLU A 487 -34.32 -3.34 -12.52
C GLU A 487 -33.13 -4.30 -12.60
N HIS A 488 -32.99 -4.98 -13.74
CA HIS A 488 -31.88 -5.89 -14.01
C HIS A 488 -30.55 -5.11 -14.11
N ALA A 489 -30.58 -3.95 -14.79
CA ALA A 489 -29.41 -3.07 -14.86
C ALA A 489 -29.00 -2.53 -13.47
N PHE A 490 -29.97 -2.18 -12.63
CA PHE A 490 -29.73 -1.74 -11.25
C PHE A 490 -29.09 -2.85 -10.41
N TYR A 491 -29.65 -4.08 -10.47
CA TYR A 491 -29.10 -5.23 -9.77
C TYR A 491 -27.63 -5.49 -10.17
N LEU A 492 -27.35 -5.58 -11.48
CA LEU A 492 -25.99 -5.80 -11.96
C LEU A 492 -25.02 -4.71 -11.49
N GLY A 493 -25.44 -3.44 -11.58
CA GLY A 493 -24.64 -2.31 -11.13
C GLY A 493 -24.34 -2.36 -9.63
N PHE A 494 -25.32 -2.78 -8.81
CA PHE A 494 -25.18 -2.95 -7.38
C PHE A 494 -24.19 -4.07 -7.04
N GLU A 495 -24.30 -5.23 -7.67
CA GLU A 495 -23.38 -6.36 -7.44
C GLU A 495 -21.95 -6.05 -7.89
N ILE A 496 -21.77 -5.42 -9.04
CA ILE A 496 -20.42 -5.00 -9.49
C ILE A 496 -19.80 -3.98 -8.50
N ALA A 497 -20.61 -3.04 -7.97
CA ALA A 497 -20.13 -2.08 -6.99
C ALA A 497 -19.72 -2.76 -5.68
N ARG A 498 -20.50 -3.72 -5.17
CA ARG A 498 -20.16 -4.52 -3.98
C ARG A 498 -18.89 -5.35 -4.20
N ALA A 499 -18.77 -6.01 -5.36
CA ALA A 499 -17.56 -6.76 -5.71
C ALA A 499 -16.32 -5.85 -5.80
N TYR A 500 -16.47 -4.62 -6.32
CA TYR A 500 -15.40 -3.64 -6.38
C TYR A 500 -14.95 -3.20 -4.98
N GLU A 501 -15.87 -2.88 -4.08
CA GLU A 501 -15.54 -2.52 -2.71
C GLU A 501 -14.91 -3.70 -1.95
N ALA A 502 -15.41 -4.92 -2.17
CA ALA A 502 -14.80 -6.13 -1.60
C ALA A 502 -13.36 -6.33 -2.10
N LEU A 503 -13.12 -6.16 -3.41
CA LEU A 503 -11.79 -6.24 -4.00
C LEU A 503 -10.82 -5.22 -3.38
N LYS A 504 -11.26 -3.96 -3.21
CA LYS A 504 -10.44 -2.87 -2.64
C LYS A 504 -10.10 -3.05 -1.17
N THR A 505 -10.98 -3.68 -0.41
CA THR A 505 -10.84 -3.85 1.04
C THR A 505 -10.48 -5.26 1.45
N TYR A 506 -10.29 -6.18 0.50
CA TYR A 506 -10.10 -7.62 0.72
C TYR A 506 -11.20 -8.27 1.58
N LYS A 507 -12.42 -7.74 1.50
CA LYS A 507 -13.58 -8.30 2.19
C LYS A 507 -14.14 -9.53 1.48
N TYR A 508 -14.75 -10.40 2.27
CA TYR A 508 -15.58 -11.48 1.70
C TYR A 508 -16.73 -10.88 0.89
N TYR A 509 -16.95 -11.44 -0.28
CA TYR A 509 -18.06 -11.07 -1.17
C TYR A 509 -18.92 -12.30 -1.45
N GLU A 510 -20.21 -12.11 -1.32
CA GLU A 510 -21.25 -13.06 -1.70
C GLU A 510 -22.30 -12.30 -2.48
N GLN A 511 -22.65 -12.82 -3.65
CA GLN A 511 -23.67 -12.24 -4.51
C GLN A 511 -25.06 -12.57 -3.95
N ASP A 512 -25.97 -11.59 -3.89
CA ASP A 512 -27.35 -11.76 -3.39
C ASP A 512 -28.22 -12.52 -4.39
#